data_c837bb15c1e7fd67cce3a7c3616fa10f
#
_entry.id   c837bb15c1e7fd67cce3a7c3616fa10f
#
_cell.length_a   1.000
_cell.length_b   1.000
_cell.length_c   1.000
_cell.angle_alpha   90.00
_cell.angle_beta   90.00
_cell.angle_gamma   90.00
#
_symmetry.space_group_name_H-M   'P 1'
#
loop_
_entity.id
_entity.type
_entity.pdbx_description
1 polymer ?
#
loop_
_entity_poly.entity_id
_entity_poly.type
_entity_poly.pdbx_seq_one_letter_code
_entity_poly.pdbx_strand_id
1 'polypeptide(L)'
;MVKAVVGANWGDEGKGKITDMLAEQADIIVRFQGGANAGHTIINDYGKFALHTLPSGVFYGHTTSIIGNGVALDVPVLFKEVQSIIDQGVPMPKILVSDRAQMVMSYHKNFDAYEEERLGGKSFGSTKSGIAPFYSDKYAKIGFQVSELFDDELLKEKVVRVAEQKNVLLEHLYHKPLINPDDLYNELQEYKKMIEPFVCDTSLFLNNAIKEGKEVLLEGQLGSLKDPDHGIYPMVTSSSTLAGYGAIGAGIPPYEIKKIVTVCKAYSSAVGAGAFVSEIFGDEADELRRRGGDGGEFGATTGRPRRMGWFDCVASKYGCRMQGTTDVAFTVLDVLGYLDEIPVCIGYEIDGEVTRDFPTTAKLEKAKPVFTKLPGWKTDIRGIKNYADLPENCRKYIEFVEKEIEVPITMVSNGPGLDDIILK
;
A
#
# COMPACT_ATOMS: atom_id res chain seq x y z
N MET A 1 -10.34 20.19 1.24
CA MET A 1 -11.04 18.90 1.59
C MET A 1 -9.99 17.80 1.73
N VAL A 2 -10.17 16.85 2.64
CA VAL A 2 -9.25 15.70 2.74
C VAL A 2 -9.88 14.46 2.11
N LYS A 3 -9.14 13.85 1.17
CA LYS A 3 -9.48 12.57 0.50
C LYS A 3 -8.44 11.52 0.86
N ALA A 4 -8.82 10.25 0.91
CA ALA A 4 -7.89 9.14 1.05
C ALA A 4 -8.02 8.16 -0.14
N VAL A 5 -6.90 7.62 -0.60
CA VAL A 5 -6.85 6.50 -1.55
C VAL A 5 -6.24 5.30 -0.85
N VAL A 6 -7.00 4.21 -0.78
CA VAL A 6 -6.64 2.99 -0.05
C VAL A 6 -7.00 1.74 -0.85
N GLY A 7 -6.48 0.59 -0.47
CA GLY A 7 -6.77 -0.69 -1.13
C GLY A 7 -7.83 -1.52 -0.41
N ALA A 8 -8.68 -2.19 -1.17
CA ALA A 8 -9.74 -3.04 -0.61
C ALA A 8 -9.22 -4.36 -0.05
N ASN A 9 -8.24 -4.98 -0.69
CA ASN A 9 -7.91 -6.39 -0.48
C ASN A 9 -6.44 -6.62 -0.06
N TRP A 10 -5.65 -7.29 -0.91
CA TRP A 10 -4.27 -7.71 -0.60
C TRP A 10 -3.18 -6.68 -0.91
N GLY A 11 -3.53 -5.53 -1.54
CA GLY A 11 -2.60 -4.43 -1.77
C GLY A 11 -2.15 -4.21 -3.21
N ASP A 12 -2.55 -5.07 -4.12
CA ASP A 12 -2.15 -5.05 -5.54
C ASP A 12 -3.25 -4.48 -6.46
N GLU A 13 -4.08 -3.58 -5.95
CA GLU A 13 -5.29 -3.10 -6.65
C GLU A 13 -5.03 -2.03 -7.71
N GLY A 14 -3.78 -1.54 -7.85
CA GLY A 14 -3.47 -0.48 -8.82
C GLY A 14 -3.72 0.94 -8.30
N LYS A 15 -3.51 1.17 -7.01
CA LYS A 15 -3.69 2.48 -6.34
C LYS A 15 -2.87 3.61 -6.95
N GLY A 16 -1.63 3.33 -7.39
CA GLY A 16 -0.73 4.35 -7.91
C GLY A 16 -1.36 5.20 -9.03
N LYS A 17 -1.99 4.56 -10.00
CA LYS A 17 -2.71 5.23 -11.10
C LYS A 17 -3.85 6.12 -10.61
N ILE A 18 -4.66 5.63 -9.68
CA ILE A 18 -5.80 6.39 -9.12
C ILE A 18 -5.28 7.56 -8.28
N THR A 19 -4.22 7.34 -7.51
CA THR A 19 -3.59 8.40 -6.71
C THR A 19 -2.99 9.47 -7.62
N ASP A 20 -2.29 9.09 -8.68
CA ASP A 20 -1.69 10.02 -9.65
C ASP A 20 -2.76 10.89 -10.32
N MET A 21 -3.86 10.29 -10.80
CA MET A 21 -4.99 11.05 -11.35
C MET A 21 -5.58 12.06 -10.34
N LEU A 22 -5.74 11.65 -9.07
CA LEU A 22 -6.29 12.54 -8.04
C LEU A 22 -5.27 13.56 -7.54
N ALA A 23 -3.97 13.28 -7.69
CA ALA A 23 -2.88 14.16 -7.34
C ALA A 23 -2.85 15.44 -8.18
N GLU A 24 -3.29 15.39 -9.43
CA GLU A 24 -3.38 16.56 -10.31
C GLU A 24 -4.24 17.68 -9.70
N GLN A 25 -5.26 17.32 -8.92
CA GLN A 25 -6.18 18.27 -8.29
C GLN A 25 -5.86 18.55 -6.82
N ALA A 26 -4.81 17.95 -6.27
CA ALA A 26 -4.44 18.10 -4.87
C ALA A 26 -3.35 19.17 -4.69
N ASP A 27 -3.46 19.97 -3.63
CA ASP A 27 -2.38 20.89 -3.22
C ASP A 27 -1.30 20.14 -2.44
N ILE A 28 -1.72 19.11 -1.68
CA ILE A 28 -0.84 18.36 -0.76
C ILE A 28 -1.14 16.88 -0.86
N ILE A 29 -0.08 16.06 -0.94
CA ILE A 29 -0.21 14.60 -0.92
C ILE A 29 0.62 14.06 0.23
N VAL A 30 0.00 13.19 1.04
CA VAL A 30 0.58 12.68 2.29
C VAL A 30 0.69 11.17 2.25
N ARG A 31 1.91 10.65 2.38
CA ARG A 31 2.12 9.25 2.79
C ARG A 31 1.93 9.18 4.30
N PHE A 32 0.97 8.40 4.77
CA PHE A 32 0.59 8.38 6.18
C PHE A 32 0.97 7.08 6.91
N GLN A 33 1.36 6.02 6.19
CA GLN A 33 1.71 4.72 6.76
C GLN A 33 2.63 3.92 5.82
N GLY A 34 3.09 2.76 6.28
CA GLY A 34 3.96 1.87 5.52
C GLY A 34 5.38 2.41 5.41
N GLY A 35 6.12 1.93 4.46
CA GLY A 35 7.51 2.32 4.22
C GLY A 35 7.96 1.83 2.85
N ALA A 36 9.25 1.53 2.70
CA ALA A 36 9.83 1.10 1.43
C ALA A 36 9.53 -0.37 1.03
N ASN A 37 8.63 -1.05 1.74
CA ASN A 37 8.32 -2.46 1.51
C ASN A 37 7.36 -2.73 0.34
N ALA A 38 6.58 -1.75 -0.10
CA ALA A 38 5.66 -1.89 -1.21
C ALA A 38 5.87 -0.75 -2.21
N GLY A 39 6.08 -1.12 -3.47
CA GLY A 39 6.19 -0.18 -4.57
C GLY A 39 4.87 0.01 -5.30
N HIS A 40 4.66 1.20 -5.85
CA HIS A 40 3.61 1.48 -6.80
C HIS A 40 4.21 2.03 -8.10
N THR A 41 3.65 1.58 -9.21
CA THR A 41 4.09 2.01 -10.54
C THR A 41 3.25 3.18 -11.00
N ILE A 42 3.91 4.22 -11.50
CA ILE A 42 3.31 5.38 -12.14
C ILE A 42 3.87 5.47 -13.57
N ILE A 43 3.00 5.74 -14.52
CA ILE A 43 3.35 5.96 -15.93
C ILE A 43 2.79 7.32 -16.32
N ASN A 44 3.69 8.25 -16.66
CA ASN A 44 3.35 9.61 -17.05
C ASN A 44 4.30 10.11 -18.16
N ASP A 45 4.22 11.39 -18.51
CA ASP A 45 5.03 12.01 -19.56
C ASP A 45 6.55 11.95 -19.32
N TYR A 46 6.99 11.82 -18.07
CA TYR A 46 8.40 11.65 -17.73
C TYR A 46 8.89 10.20 -17.89
N GLY A 47 7.98 9.22 -17.97
CA GLY A 47 8.32 7.81 -18.11
C GLY A 47 7.60 6.88 -17.15
N LYS A 48 8.22 5.74 -16.87
CA LYS A 48 7.72 4.71 -15.94
C LYS A 48 8.56 4.70 -14.66
N PHE A 49 7.90 4.89 -13.53
CA PHE A 49 8.53 4.97 -12.21
C PHE A 49 7.97 3.91 -11.26
N ALA A 50 8.84 3.34 -10.45
CA ALA A 50 8.45 2.50 -9.32
C ALA A 50 8.81 3.24 -8.03
N LEU A 51 7.84 3.89 -7.39
CA LEU A 51 8.02 4.61 -6.13
C LEU A 51 7.67 3.71 -4.95
N HIS A 52 8.43 3.84 -3.86
CA HIS A 52 8.20 3.10 -2.61
C HIS A 52 7.84 4.05 -1.45
N THR A 53 8.62 5.10 -1.26
CA THR A 53 8.44 6.06 -0.17
C THR A 53 7.84 7.37 -0.63
N LEU A 54 8.23 7.86 -1.81
CA LEU A 54 7.71 9.10 -2.37
C LEU A 54 6.22 9.01 -2.66
N PRO A 55 5.44 10.08 -2.34
CA PRO A 55 4.06 10.21 -2.80
C PRO A 55 3.96 10.35 -4.33
N SER A 56 2.84 9.93 -4.90
CA SER A 56 2.57 10.02 -6.35
C SER A 56 2.59 11.47 -6.88
N GLY A 57 2.35 12.46 -6.03
CA GLY A 57 2.31 13.88 -6.40
C GLY A 57 3.64 14.54 -6.72
N VAL A 58 4.77 13.84 -6.57
CA VAL A 58 6.11 14.40 -6.83
C VAL A 58 6.32 14.83 -8.29
N PHE A 59 5.47 14.40 -9.20
CA PHE A 59 5.50 14.78 -10.61
C PHE A 59 4.82 16.12 -10.93
N TYR A 60 4.06 16.68 -9.96
CA TYR A 60 3.30 17.92 -10.13
C TYR A 60 3.97 19.07 -9.37
N GLY A 61 4.45 20.09 -10.10
CA GLY A 61 5.20 21.22 -9.50
C GLY A 61 4.39 22.08 -8.53
N HIS A 62 3.04 22.01 -8.56
CA HIS A 62 2.15 22.74 -7.65
C HIS A 62 1.93 22.01 -6.32
N THR A 63 2.18 20.70 -6.26
CA THR A 63 1.91 19.89 -5.06
C THR A 63 3.02 19.96 -4.03
N THR A 64 2.67 19.80 -2.76
CA THR A 64 3.62 19.54 -1.66
C THR A 64 3.47 18.08 -1.23
N SER A 65 4.55 17.32 -1.27
CA SER A 65 4.62 15.92 -0.89
C SER A 65 5.05 15.79 0.56
N ILE A 66 4.25 15.12 1.39
CA ILE A 66 4.53 14.96 2.83
C ILE A 66 4.79 13.50 3.18
N ILE A 67 5.89 13.27 3.89
CA ILE A 67 6.14 12.04 4.61
C ILE A 67 5.63 12.23 6.03
N GLY A 68 4.47 11.65 6.32
CA GLY A 68 3.78 11.82 7.60
C GLY A 68 4.42 11.02 8.74
N ASN A 69 4.00 11.33 9.95
CA ASN A 69 4.53 10.71 11.17
C ASN A 69 4.25 9.20 11.30
N GLY A 70 3.28 8.67 10.54
CA GLY A 70 2.98 7.23 10.54
C GLY A 70 3.87 6.39 9.64
N VAL A 71 4.73 6.99 8.82
CA VAL A 71 5.61 6.31 7.87
C VAL A 71 6.82 5.70 8.58
N ALA A 72 7.19 4.48 8.19
CA ALA A 72 8.49 3.88 8.49
C ALA A 72 9.52 4.47 7.51
N LEU A 73 10.18 5.55 7.93
CA LEU A 73 11.02 6.38 7.08
C LEU A 73 12.40 5.75 6.86
N ASP A 74 12.65 5.25 5.68
CA ASP A 74 13.98 4.85 5.22
C ASP A 74 14.65 6.03 4.52
N VAL A 75 15.48 6.78 5.23
CA VAL A 75 16.09 8.01 4.73
C VAL A 75 16.93 7.78 3.48
N PRO A 76 17.85 6.80 3.43
CA PRO A 76 18.60 6.49 2.21
C PRO A 76 17.72 6.13 1.01
N VAL A 77 16.66 5.35 1.22
CA VAL A 77 15.76 4.94 0.14
C VAL A 77 14.98 6.15 -0.39
N LEU A 78 14.46 7.00 0.51
CA LEU A 78 13.76 8.23 0.13
C LEU A 78 14.62 9.09 -0.82
N PHE A 79 15.85 9.38 -0.45
CA PHE A 79 16.70 10.26 -1.27
C PHE A 79 17.25 9.59 -2.52
N LYS A 80 17.42 8.27 -2.52
CA LYS A 80 17.70 7.52 -3.74
C LYS A 80 16.55 7.63 -4.74
N GLU A 81 15.31 7.55 -4.28
CA GLU A 81 14.13 7.76 -5.14
C GLU A 81 14.06 9.19 -5.65
N VAL A 82 14.29 10.21 -4.81
CA VAL A 82 14.35 11.61 -5.22
C VAL A 82 15.38 11.81 -6.32
N GLN A 83 16.60 11.28 -6.16
CA GLN A 83 17.63 11.40 -7.17
C GLN A 83 17.22 10.69 -8.47
N SER A 84 16.62 9.50 -8.36
CA SER A 84 16.18 8.72 -9.52
C SER A 84 15.16 9.45 -10.39
N ILE A 85 14.21 10.17 -9.79
CA ILE A 85 13.22 10.95 -10.56
C ILE A 85 13.86 12.20 -11.18
N ILE A 86 14.77 12.87 -10.47
CA ILE A 86 15.52 14.03 -11.00
C ILE A 86 16.38 13.63 -12.21
N ASP A 87 17.07 12.50 -12.12
CA ASP A 87 17.90 11.97 -13.22
C ASP A 87 17.09 11.66 -14.49
N GLN A 88 15.77 11.46 -14.34
CA GLN A 88 14.83 11.28 -15.45
C GLN A 88 14.16 12.59 -15.91
N GLY A 89 14.60 13.74 -15.40
CA GLY A 89 14.14 15.06 -15.82
C GLY A 89 12.97 15.62 -15.03
N VAL A 90 12.55 14.96 -13.96
CA VAL A 90 11.52 15.52 -13.04
C VAL A 90 12.15 16.66 -12.23
N PRO A 91 11.55 17.84 -12.16
CA PRO A 91 12.04 18.92 -11.30
C PRO A 91 12.08 18.51 -9.83
N MET A 92 13.01 19.05 -9.04
CA MET A 92 13.06 18.79 -7.59
C MET A 92 11.69 19.02 -6.95
N PRO A 93 11.04 17.98 -6.40
CA PRO A 93 9.72 18.10 -5.80
C PRO A 93 9.77 18.85 -4.46
N LYS A 94 8.66 19.48 -4.09
CA LYS A 94 8.50 20.06 -2.75
C LYS A 94 8.20 18.93 -1.76
N ILE A 95 9.15 18.60 -0.91
CA ILE A 95 9.04 17.53 0.08
C ILE A 95 9.10 18.12 1.48
N LEU A 96 8.20 17.65 2.36
CA LEU A 96 8.25 17.89 3.80
C LEU A 96 8.26 16.54 4.53
N VAL A 97 9.04 16.48 5.59
CA VAL A 97 9.17 15.27 6.42
C VAL A 97 8.78 15.61 7.84
N SER A 98 7.91 14.80 8.42
CA SER A 98 7.48 14.97 9.79
C SER A 98 8.65 14.84 10.78
N ASP A 99 8.81 15.81 11.65
CA ASP A 99 9.69 15.76 12.80
C ASP A 99 9.36 14.61 13.78
N ARG A 100 8.11 14.10 13.73
CA ARG A 100 7.61 12.97 14.53
C ARG A 100 7.67 11.64 13.81
N ALA A 101 8.08 11.59 12.54
CA ALA A 101 8.32 10.31 11.86
C ALA A 101 9.47 9.56 12.54
N GLN A 102 9.42 8.23 12.48
CA GLN A 102 10.54 7.41 12.98
C GLN A 102 11.29 6.78 11.82
N MET A 103 12.57 6.55 12.02
CA MET A 103 13.50 6.12 10.97
C MET A 103 13.73 4.61 11.00
N VAL A 104 13.75 4.03 9.80
CA VAL A 104 14.23 2.65 9.60
C VAL A 104 15.75 2.67 9.63
N MET A 105 16.33 1.93 10.57
CA MET A 105 17.78 1.80 10.72
C MET A 105 18.30 0.58 9.95
N SER A 106 19.59 0.55 9.67
CA SER A 106 20.23 -0.58 9.00
C SER A 106 19.99 -1.92 9.74
N TYR A 107 20.01 -1.89 11.08
CA TYR A 107 19.76 -3.08 11.88
C TYR A 107 18.32 -3.61 11.72
N HIS A 108 17.31 -2.76 11.47
CA HIS A 108 15.95 -3.26 11.20
C HIS A 108 15.91 -4.15 9.95
N LYS A 109 16.62 -3.77 8.88
CA LYS A 109 16.73 -4.57 7.66
C LYS A 109 17.45 -5.89 7.92
N ASN A 110 18.50 -5.83 8.72
CA ASN A 110 19.25 -7.03 9.12
C ASN A 110 18.39 -7.98 9.96
N PHE A 111 17.65 -7.48 10.95
CA PHE A 111 16.75 -8.29 11.79
C PHE A 111 15.64 -8.94 10.97
N ASP A 112 15.07 -8.22 10.02
CA ASP A 112 14.05 -8.75 9.08
C ASP A 112 14.62 -9.92 8.25
N ALA A 113 15.85 -9.77 7.74
CA ALA A 113 16.54 -10.82 7.00
C ALA A 113 16.91 -12.01 7.88
N TYR A 114 17.39 -11.78 9.11
CA TYR A 114 17.77 -12.84 10.06
C TYR A 114 16.55 -13.64 10.53
N GLU A 115 15.42 -12.99 10.72
CA GLU A 115 14.19 -13.68 11.10
C GLU A 115 13.65 -14.56 9.96
N GLU A 116 13.68 -14.09 8.71
CA GLU A 116 13.34 -14.90 7.54
C GLU A 116 14.29 -16.12 7.40
N GLU A 117 15.60 -15.94 7.65
CA GLU A 117 16.59 -17.01 7.67
C GLU A 117 16.26 -18.03 8.77
N ARG A 118 15.98 -17.56 9.99
CA ARG A 118 15.66 -18.40 11.16
C ARG A 118 14.40 -19.23 10.97
N LEU A 119 13.37 -18.65 10.36
CA LEU A 119 12.09 -19.31 10.10
C LEU A 119 12.17 -20.32 8.94
N GLY A 120 13.10 -20.17 8.02
CA GLY A 120 13.32 -21.08 6.91
C GLY A 120 12.03 -21.33 6.10
N GLY A 121 11.59 -22.59 5.99
CA GLY A 121 10.38 -22.98 5.25
C GLY A 121 9.06 -22.42 5.82
N LYS A 122 9.08 -21.79 6.98
CA LYS A 122 7.92 -21.12 7.61
C LYS A 122 8.03 -19.60 7.55
N SER A 123 8.91 -19.06 6.69
CA SER A 123 9.10 -17.62 6.53
C SER A 123 7.83 -16.93 6.01
N PHE A 124 7.65 -15.67 6.38
CA PHE A 124 6.50 -14.86 5.95
C PHE A 124 6.62 -14.35 4.51
N GLY A 125 7.81 -14.46 3.90
CA GLY A 125 8.11 -13.92 2.59
C GLY A 125 8.33 -12.40 2.62
N SER A 126 8.99 -11.90 3.68
CA SER A 126 9.31 -10.49 3.85
C SER A 126 10.07 -9.91 2.65
N THR A 127 9.89 -8.62 2.41
CA THR A 127 10.68 -7.82 1.46
C THR A 127 12.08 -7.49 1.99
N LYS A 128 12.37 -7.81 3.25
CA LYS A 128 13.61 -7.46 3.97
C LYS A 128 13.86 -5.96 4.06
N SER A 129 12.77 -5.18 4.05
CA SER A 129 12.82 -3.72 4.20
C SER A 129 12.80 -3.26 5.67
N GLY A 130 12.84 -4.19 6.62
CA GLY A 130 12.93 -3.89 8.05
C GLY A 130 11.64 -3.41 8.70
N ILE A 131 10.48 -3.60 8.07
CA ILE A 131 9.21 -3.01 8.51
C ILE A 131 8.72 -3.61 9.83
N ALA A 132 8.71 -4.94 9.95
CA ALA A 132 8.27 -5.59 11.19
C ALA A 132 9.18 -5.24 12.39
N PRO A 133 10.52 -5.34 12.29
CA PRO A 133 11.41 -4.89 13.36
C PRO A 133 11.27 -3.40 13.70
N PHE A 134 11.06 -2.54 12.69
CA PHE A 134 10.83 -1.12 12.88
C PHE A 134 9.58 -0.83 13.72
N TYR A 135 8.42 -1.39 13.35
CA TYR A 135 7.19 -1.19 14.11
C TYR A 135 7.26 -1.83 15.49
N SER A 136 7.96 -2.96 15.65
CA SER A 136 8.27 -3.53 16.95
C SER A 136 8.97 -2.52 17.84
N ASP A 137 10.03 -1.88 17.35
CA ASP A 137 10.79 -0.88 18.10
C ASP A 137 9.98 0.39 18.39
N LYS A 138 9.17 0.83 17.44
CA LYS A 138 8.27 1.97 17.63
C LYS A 138 7.36 1.78 18.82
N TYR A 139 6.69 0.62 18.91
CA TYR A 139 5.75 0.33 20.01
C TYR A 139 6.45 -0.09 21.29
N ALA A 140 7.67 -0.64 21.22
CA ALA A 140 8.56 -0.84 22.36
C ALA A 140 9.17 0.48 22.88
N LYS A 141 8.97 1.61 22.17
CA LYS A 141 9.45 2.95 22.53
C LYS A 141 10.98 3.09 22.51
N ILE A 142 11.64 2.36 21.61
CA ILE A 142 13.09 2.39 21.41
C ILE A 142 13.50 2.85 19.99
N GLY A 143 12.53 3.08 19.10
CA GLY A 143 12.77 3.61 17.75
C GLY A 143 13.30 5.06 17.80
N PHE A 144 13.97 5.48 16.72
CA PHE A 144 14.53 6.83 16.58
C PHE A 144 13.57 7.73 15.84
N GLN A 145 13.12 8.82 16.48
CA GLN A 145 12.32 9.88 15.89
C GLN A 145 13.21 10.89 15.15
N VAL A 146 12.72 11.47 14.07
CA VAL A 146 13.46 12.50 13.30
C VAL A 146 13.86 13.69 14.18
N SER A 147 12.99 14.15 15.07
CA SER A 147 13.30 15.25 16.00
C SER A 147 14.49 14.97 16.92
N GLU A 148 14.76 13.72 17.25
CA GLU A 148 15.88 13.34 18.12
C GLU A 148 17.25 13.54 17.45
N LEU A 149 17.30 13.64 16.12
CA LEU A 149 18.53 13.94 15.38
C LEU A 149 19.10 15.33 15.75
N PHE A 150 18.28 16.22 16.31
CA PHE A 150 18.65 17.57 16.66
C PHE A 150 19.00 17.75 18.14
N ASP A 151 18.96 16.65 18.92
CA ASP A 151 19.42 16.61 20.32
C ASP A 151 20.58 15.60 20.43
N ASP A 152 21.80 16.10 20.33
CA ASP A 152 23.00 15.29 20.23
C ASP A 152 23.33 14.53 21.52
N GLU A 153 23.01 15.11 22.69
CA GLU A 153 23.24 14.47 24.00
C GLU A 153 22.27 13.30 24.19
N LEU A 154 20.98 13.54 23.95
CA LEU A 154 19.96 12.51 24.01
C LEU A 154 20.25 11.37 23.02
N LEU A 155 20.69 11.72 21.81
CA LEU A 155 20.96 10.77 20.75
C LEU A 155 22.12 9.82 21.13
N LYS A 156 23.23 10.36 21.67
CA LYS A 156 24.39 9.59 22.15
C LYS A 156 24.02 8.59 23.25
N GLU A 157 23.22 9.02 24.22
CA GLU A 157 22.73 8.13 25.27
C GLU A 157 21.83 7.02 24.69
N LYS A 158 20.92 7.38 23.81
CA LYS A 158 19.94 6.47 23.25
C LYS A 158 20.56 5.37 22.37
N VAL A 159 21.56 5.71 21.55
CA VAL A 159 22.21 4.71 20.67
C VAL A 159 22.89 3.59 21.48
N VAL A 160 23.51 3.92 22.61
CA VAL A 160 24.12 2.94 23.52
C VAL A 160 23.06 1.99 24.05
N ARG A 161 21.99 2.52 24.62
CA ARG A 161 20.88 1.73 25.17
C ARG A 161 20.20 0.84 24.14
N VAL A 162 19.96 1.35 22.92
CA VAL A 162 19.35 0.58 21.83
C VAL A 162 20.30 -0.53 21.37
N ALA A 163 21.59 -0.22 21.17
CA ALA A 163 22.57 -1.21 20.77
C ALA A 163 22.68 -2.35 21.79
N GLU A 164 22.73 -2.05 23.10
CA GLU A 164 22.74 -3.05 24.16
C GLU A 164 21.54 -4.02 24.06
N GLN A 165 20.33 -3.50 23.92
CA GLN A 165 19.11 -4.33 23.76
C GLN A 165 19.14 -5.20 22.51
N LYS A 166 19.56 -4.64 21.38
CA LYS A 166 19.63 -5.38 20.11
C LYS A 166 20.71 -6.43 20.12
N ASN A 167 21.83 -6.15 20.77
CA ASN A 167 22.96 -7.06 20.87
C ASN A 167 22.61 -8.35 21.63
N VAL A 168 21.70 -8.29 22.60
CA VAL A 168 21.17 -9.52 23.25
C VAL A 168 20.54 -10.47 22.24
N LEU A 169 19.74 -9.95 21.31
CA LEU A 169 19.11 -10.77 20.28
C LEU A 169 20.12 -11.23 19.23
N LEU A 170 21.04 -10.37 18.85
CA LEU A 170 22.09 -10.71 17.88
C LEU A 170 23.00 -11.83 18.41
N GLU A 171 23.41 -11.75 19.68
CA GLU A 171 24.28 -12.73 20.29
C GLU A 171 23.58 -14.07 20.56
N HIS A 172 22.40 -14.02 21.20
CA HIS A 172 21.79 -15.22 21.75
C HIS A 172 20.71 -15.88 20.87
N LEU A 173 20.07 -15.12 19.95
CA LEU A 173 19.05 -15.65 19.09
C LEU A 173 19.52 -15.85 17.64
N TYR A 174 20.15 -14.83 17.08
CA TYR A 174 20.52 -14.83 15.66
C TYR A 174 21.97 -15.28 15.41
N HIS A 175 22.85 -15.21 16.43
CA HIS A 175 24.29 -15.50 16.32
C HIS A 175 24.95 -14.70 15.18
N LYS A 176 24.70 -13.40 15.17
CA LYS A 176 25.16 -12.43 14.16
C LYS A 176 26.06 -11.37 14.80
N PRO A 177 26.83 -10.61 13.98
CA PRO A 177 27.69 -9.53 14.49
C PRO A 177 26.91 -8.51 15.32
N LEU A 178 27.53 -8.01 16.38
CA LEU A 178 26.96 -7.03 17.29
C LEU A 178 26.95 -5.62 16.66
N ILE A 179 26.00 -4.80 17.07
CA ILE A 179 25.91 -3.38 16.71
C ILE A 179 26.92 -2.61 17.58
N ASN A 180 27.77 -1.83 16.92
CA ASN A 180 28.60 -0.83 17.59
C ASN A 180 27.78 0.46 17.76
N PRO A 181 27.66 1.02 18.98
CA PRO A 181 26.94 2.28 19.20
C PRO A 181 27.48 3.47 18.40
N ASP A 182 28.79 3.55 18.18
CA ASP A 182 29.40 4.62 17.41
C ASP A 182 29.02 4.55 15.93
N ASP A 183 28.93 3.35 15.37
CA ASP A 183 28.48 3.17 13.98
C ASP A 183 27.01 3.56 13.83
N LEU A 184 26.16 3.20 14.80
CA LEU A 184 24.77 3.59 14.83
C LEU A 184 24.59 5.11 14.98
N TYR A 185 25.39 5.76 15.81
CA TYR A 185 25.41 7.21 15.92
C TYR A 185 25.83 7.88 14.61
N ASN A 186 26.88 7.40 13.95
CA ASN A 186 27.34 7.92 12.67
C ASN A 186 26.28 7.76 11.58
N GLU A 187 25.57 6.64 11.52
CA GLU A 187 24.45 6.41 10.60
C GLU A 187 23.37 7.49 10.80
N LEU A 188 23.01 7.81 12.04
CA LEU A 188 22.02 8.83 12.36
C LEU A 188 22.51 10.25 11.99
N GLN A 189 23.82 10.55 12.16
CA GLN A 189 24.39 11.83 11.72
C GLN A 189 24.37 12.00 10.19
N GLU A 190 24.59 10.92 9.44
CA GLU A 190 24.41 10.96 7.97
C GLU A 190 22.93 11.19 7.60
N TYR A 191 21.99 10.53 8.29
CA TYR A 191 20.56 10.77 8.07
C TYR A 191 20.17 12.22 8.36
N LYS A 192 20.70 12.81 9.45
CA LYS A 192 20.50 14.23 9.78
C LYS A 192 20.90 15.14 8.62
N LYS A 193 22.10 14.97 8.08
CA LYS A 193 22.60 15.77 6.95
C LYS A 193 21.69 15.70 5.73
N MET A 194 21.14 14.53 5.46
CA MET A 194 20.27 14.31 4.28
C MET A 194 18.89 14.95 4.46
N ILE A 195 18.33 14.90 5.69
CA ILE A 195 16.92 15.19 5.92
C ILE A 195 16.64 16.59 6.46
N GLU A 196 17.63 17.22 7.12
CA GLU A 196 17.47 18.49 7.84
C GLU A 196 16.72 19.59 7.07
N PRO A 197 16.97 19.84 5.77
CA PRO A 197 16.27 20.88 5.03
C PRO A 197 14.78 20.64 4.81
N PHE A 198 14.29 19.41 5.06
CA PHE A 198 12.93 18.97 4.76
C PHE A 198 12.07 18.79 5.99
N VAL A 199 12.67 18.85 7.19
CA VAL A 199 12.01 18.55 8.47
C VAL A 199 11.16 19.73 8.93
N CYS A 200 9.90 19.42 9.29
CA CYS A 200 9.01 20.40 9.94
C CYS A 200 7.93 19.70 10.77
N ASP A 201 7.16 20.49 11.56
CA ASP A 201 5.91 20.02 12.15
C ASP A 201 4.83 19.90 11.07
N THR A 202 4.78 18.74 10.42
CA THR A 202 3.83 18.46 9.34
C THR A 202 2.38 18.44 9.81
N SER A 203 2.13 18.11 11.08
CA SER A 203 0.78 18.14 11.64
C SER A 203 0.26 19.58 11.72
N LEU A 204 1.06 20.51 12.24
CA LEU A 204 0.71 21.93 12.26
C LEU A 204 0.52 22.48 10.83
N PHE A 205 1.44 22.14 9.92
CA PHE A 205 1.35 22.53 8.51
C PHE A 205 0.04 22.08 7.87
N LEU A 206 -0.32 20.78 8.02
CA LEU A 206 -1.54 20.21 7.46
C LEU A 206 -2.81 20.80 8.05
N ASN A 207 -2.87 20.98 9.38
CA ASN A 207 -4.03 21.58 10.03
C ASN A 207 -4.27 23.04 9.59
N ASN A 208 -3.21 23.81 9.36
CA ASN A 208 -3.31 25.16 8.80
C ASN A 208 -3.78 25.13 7.34
N ALA A 209 -3.20 24.27 6.50
CA ALA A 209 -3.58 24.10 5.11
C ALA A 209 -5.06 23.69 4.96
N ILE A 210 -5.55 22.78 5.81
CA ILE A 210 -6.97 22.37 5.81
C ILE A 210 -7.88 23.56 6.16
N LYS A 211 -7.52 24.39 7.15
CA LYS A 211 -8.27 25.61 7.50
C LYS A 211 -8.27 26.63 6.37
N GLU A 212 -7.21 26.68 5.58
CA GLU A 212 -7.10 27.53 4.37
C GLU A 212 -7.88 26.97 3.18
N GLY A 213 -8.52 25.81 3.33
CA GLY A 213 -9.32 25.19 2.27
C GLY A 213 -8.53 24.40 1.22
N LYS A 214 -7.27 24.05 1.50
CA LYS A 214 -6.42 23.25 0.62
C LYS A 214 -6.97 21.85 0.40
N GLU A 215 -6.77 21.32 -0.80
CA GLU A 215 -7.07 19.93 -1.17
C GLU A 215 -5.93 19.02 -0.73
N VAL A 216 -6.23 18.08 0.18
CA VAL A 216 -5.25 17.13 0.75
C VAL A 216 -5.61 15.71 0.32
N LEU A 217 -4.65 14.99 -0.24
CA LEU A 217 -4.77 13.59 -0.63
C LEU A 217 -3.91 12.72 0.29
N LEU A 218 -4.53 11.82 1.04
CA LEU A 218 -3.86 10.80 1.83
C LEU A 218 -3.63 9.56 0.96
N GLU A 219 -2.38 9.21 0.73
CA GLU A 219 -1.98 8.08 -0.08
C GLU A 219 -1.64 6.88 0.79
N GLY A 220 -2.49 5.85 0.75
CA GLY A 220 -2.30 4.59 1.45
C GLY A 220 -1.43 3.60 0.70
N GLN A 221 -0.91 2.63 1.43
CA GLN A 221 -0.10 1.53 0.93
C GLN A 221 -0.72 0.20 1.34
N LEU A 222 -0.59 -0.83 0.49
CA LEU A 222 -1.22 -2.15 0.68
C LEU A 222 -2.76 -2.08 0.67
N GLY A 223 -3.43 -3.02 1.32
CA GLY A 223 -4.90 -3.10 1.35
C GLY A 223 -5.42 -3.62 2.69
N SER A 224 -6.74 -3.62 2.87
CA SER A 224 -7.40 -3.93 4.14
C SER A 224 -7.02 -5.29 4.73
N LEU A 225 -6.82 -6.30 3.87
CA LEU A 225 -6.49 -7.65 4.31
C LEU A 225 -5.02 -7.80 4.78
N LYS A 226 -4.23 -6.75 4.62
CA LYS A 226 -2.85 -6.67 5.13
C LYS A 226 -2.73 -5.80 6.40
N ASP A 227 -3.85 -5.32 6.93
CA ASP A 227 -3.89 -4.60 8.21
C ASP A 227 -3.62 -5.54 9.38
N PRO A 228 -2.81 -5.16 10.39
CA PRO A 228 -2.45 -6.04 11.50
C PRO A 228 -3.64 -6.41 12.41
N ASP A 229 -4.65 -5.54 12.52
CA ASP A 229 -5.81 -5.76 13.39
C ASP A 229 -6.99 -6.41 12.64
N HIS A 230 -7.19 -6.06 11.38
CA HIS A 230 -8.37 -6.45 10.59
C HIS A 230 -8.06 -7.33 9.38
N GLY A 231 -6.79 -7.59 9.09
CA GLY A 231 -6.37 -8.43 7.96
C GLY A 231 -6.28 -9.93 8.29
N ILE A 232 -5.62 -10.64 7.41
CA ILE A 232 -5.40 -12.10 7.48
C ILE A 232 -4.20 -12.45 8.39
N TYR A 233 -4.21 -11.95 9.62
CA TYR A 233 -3.12 -12.17 10.58
C TYR A 233 -2.78 -13.68 10.72
N PRO A 234 -1.49 -14.08 10.75
CA PRO A 234 -0.29 -13.23 10.86
C PRO A 234 0.31 -12.78 9.51
N MET A 235 -0.29 -13.11 8.37
CA MET A 235 0.23 -12.80 7.03
C MET A 235 -0.16 -11.37 6.60
N VAL A 236 0.18 -10.40 7.42
CA VAL A 236 -0.12 -8.97 7.31
C VAL A 236 1.16 -8.13 7.26
N THR A 237 1.04 -6.83 6.97
CA THR A 237 2.11 -5.87 7.24
C THR A 237 2.01 -5.37 8.68
N SER A 238 3.05 -4.71 9.17
CA SER A 238 3.07 -4.20 10.55
C SER A 238 2.52 -2.78 10.69
N SER A 239 2.17 -2.13 9.58
CA SER A 239 1.50 -0.82 9.59
C SER A 239 0.00 -0.97 9.39
N SER A 240 -0.81 -0.08 9.99
CA SER A 240 -2.23 -0.04 9.68
C SER A 240 -2.47 0.49 8.26
N THR A 241 -3.19 -0.28 7.46
CA THR A 241 -3.47 0.00 6.04
C THR A 241 -4.82 0.68 5.84
N LEU A 242 -5.53 0.96 6.92
CA LEU A 242 -6.88 1.52 6.87
C LEU A 242 -6.87 3.05 6.77
N ALA A 243 -7.84 3.61 6.06
CA ALA A 243 -8.01 5.06 5.92
C ALA A 243 -8.15 5.79 7.27
N GLY A 244 -8.74 5.12 8.29
CA GLY A 244 -8.84 5.65 9.64
C GLY A 244 -7.48 5.97 10.29
N TYR A 245 -6.44 5.19 9.97
CA TYR A 245 -5.09 5.49 10.42
C TYR A 245 -4.50 6.74 9.73
N GLY A 246 -5.05 7.15 8.58
CA GLY A 246 -4.64 8.35 7.88
C GLY A 246 -4.69 9.60 8.76
N ALA A 247 -5.70 9.70 9.63
CA ALA A 247 -5.80 10.79 10.60
C ALA A 247 -4.62 10.79 11.60
N ILE A 248 -4.25 9.61 12.10
CA ILE A 248 -3.14 9.43 13.05
C ILE A 248 -1.81 9.65 12.34
N GLY A 249 -1.61 9.00 11.19
CA GLY A 249 -0.35 9.00 10.46
C GLY A 249 -0.01 10.31 9.75
N ALA A 250 -1.01 11.18 9.52
CA ALA A 250 -0.82 12.54 9.02
C ALA A 250 -0.91 13.60 10.12
N GLY A 251 -1.42 13.26 11.32
CA GLY A 251 -1.59 14.21 12.43
C GLY A 251 -2.72 15.21 12.22
N ILE A 252 -3.86 14.75 11.67
CA ILE A 252 -5.06 15.56 11.42
C ILE A 252 -6.29 15.00 12.14
N PRO A 253 -7.33 15.82 12.38
CA PRO A 253 -8.58 15.30 12.96
C PRO A 253 -9.25 14.26 12.05
N PRO A 254 -9.78 13.13 12.60
CA PRO A 254 -10.36 12.06 11.78
C PRO A 254 -11.61 12.50 11.00
N TYR A 255 -12.35 13.46 11.50
CA TYR A 255 -13.56 14.00 10.83
C TYR A 255 -13.24 14.87 9.60
N GLU A 256 -11.96 15.20 9.35
CA GLU A 256 -11.54 15.91 8.15
C GLU A 256 -11.45 14.99 6.92
N ILE A 257 -11.30 13.69 7.09
CA ILE A 257 -11.33 12.73 5.97
C ILE A 257 -12.78 12.58 5.50
N LYS A 258 -13.12 13.31 4.43
CA LYS A 258 -14.49 13.39 3.90
C LYS A 258 -14.77 12.39 2.79
N LYS A 259 -13.74 11.96 2.07
CA LYS A 259 -13.87 11.05 0.93
C LYS A 259 -12.81 9.96 1.02
N ILE A 260 -13.25 8.71 0.92
CA ILE A 260 -12.38 7.53 0.96
C ILE A 260 -12.62 6.75 -0.34
N VAL A 261 -11.68 6.92 -1.27
CA VAL A 261 -11.64 6.17 -2.52
C VAL A 261 -10.91 4.86 -2.28
N THR A 262 -11.65 3.78 -2.31
CA THR A 262 -11.05 2.44 -2.16
C THR A 262 -10.87 1.79 -3.53
N VAL A 263 -9.66 1.36 -3.81
CA VAL A 263 -9.35 0.72 -5.09
C VAL A 263 -9.63 -0.76 -5.00
N CYS A 264 -10.46 -1.27 -5.92
CA CYS A 264 -10.74 -2.68 -6.12
C CYS A 264 -10.26 -3.10 -7.51
N LYS A 265 -9.68 -4.28 -7.62
CA LYS A 265 -9.27 -4.88 -8.88
C LYS A 265 -10.36 -5.78 -9.43
N ALA A 266 -10.59 -5.79 -10.74
CA ALA A 266 -11.66 -6.58 -11.37
C ALA A 266 -11.49 -8.12 -11.24
N TYR A 267 -10.35 -8.57 -10.76
CA TYR A 267 -10.05 -9.92 -10.29
C TYR A 267 -9.16 -9.80 -9.05
N SER A 268 -8.81 -10.89 -8.41
CA SER A 268 -7.97 -10.85 -7.20
C SER A 268 -6.53 -11.25 -7.49
N SER A 269 -5.58 -10.59 -6.84
CA SER A 269 -4.18 -11.00 -6.83
C SER A 269 -3.54 -10.75 -5.46
N ALA A 270 -2.55 -11.56 -5.10
CA ALA A 270 -1.83 -11.42 -3.84
C ALA A 270 -0.36 -11.81 -4.00
N VAL A 271 0.51 -11.14 -3.24
CA VAL A 271 1.92 -11.52 -3.06
C VAL A 271 2.10 -12.12 -1.67
N GLY A 272 2.90 -13.18 -1.57
CA GLY A 272 3.22 -13.82 -0.30
C GLY A 272 2.17 -14.81 0.18
N ALA A 273 2.39 -15.33 1.39
CA ALA A 273 1.53 -16.32 2.02
C ALA A 273 0.25 -15.70 2.60
N GLY A 274 -0.63 -16.57 3.06
CA GLY A 274 -1.88 -16.23 3.74
C GLY A 274 -3.13 -16.67 2.98
N ALA A 275 -4.26 -16.56 3.64
CA ALA A 275 -5.54 -17.00 3.12
C ALA A 275 -5.96 -16.22 1.86
N PHE A 276 -6.38 -16.96 0.84
CA PHE A 276 -6.88 -16.42 -0.41
C PHE A 276 -7.94 -17.37 -0.97
N VAL A 277 -9.17 -17.24 -0.47
CA VAL A 277 -10.24 -18.23 -0.69
C VAL A 277 -10.62 -18.36 -2.17
N SER A 278 -10.66 -17.25 -2.91
CA SER A 278 -10.97 -17.22 -4.35
C SER A 278 -9.78 -17.55 -5.26
N GLU A 279 -8.68 -18.08 -4.71
CA GLU A 279 -7.47 -18.42 -5.47
C GLU A 279 -7.72 -19.49 -6.52
N ILE A 280 -7.10 -19.33 -7.69
CA ILE A 280 -7.11 -20.26 -8.82
C ILE A 280 -5.71 -20.75 -9.14
N PHE A 281 -5.61 -21.90 -9.79
CA PHE A 281 -4.35 -22.60 -10.02
C PHE A 281 -4.25 -23.10 -11.47
N GLY A 282 -3.05 -23.53 -11.87
CA GLY A 282 -2.79 -24.12 -13.19
C GLY A 282 -2.93 -23.12 -14.34
N ASP A 283 -3.30 -23.61 -15.50
CA ASP A 283 -3.35 -22.86 -16.77
C ASP A 283 -4.27 -21.62 -16.67
N GLU A 284 -5.35 -21.70 -15.92
CA GLU A 284 -6.28 -20.58 -15.69
C GLU A 284 -5.60 -19.42 -14.95
N ALA A 285 -4.86 -19.73 -13.89
CA ALA A 285 -4.08 -18.74 -13.13
C ALA A 285 -2.94 -18.16 -13.96
N ASP A 286 -2.25 -18.99 -14.75
CA ASP A 286 -1.12 -18.58 -15.57
C ASP A 286 -1.57 -17.66 -16.71
N GLU A 287 -2.70 -17.95 -17.34
CA GLU A 287 -3.28 -17.12 -18.38
C GLU A 287 -3.72 -15.76 -17.83
N LEU A 288 -4.43 -15.72 -16.69
CA LEU A 288 -4.83 -14.48 -16.05
C LEU A 288 -3.61 -13.67 -15.60
N ARG A 289 -2.57 -14.31 -15.05
CA ARG A 289 -1.32 -13.67 -14.64
C ARG A 289 -0.59 -13.04 -15.84
N ARG A 290 -0.51 -13.75 -16.95
CA ARG A 290 0.14 -13.28 -18.18
C ARG A 290 -0.58 -12.06 -18.78
N ARG A 291 -1.91 -12.03 -18.71
CA ARG A 291 -2.74 -10.94 -19.25
C ARG A 291 -2.83 -9.75 -18.30
N GLY A 292 -2.65 -9.98 -17.01
CA GLY A 292 -2.85 -8.97 -15.98
C GLY A 292 -1.81 -7.85 -16.01
N GLY A 293 -2.29 -6.64 -15.75
CA GLY A 293 -1.45 -5.45 -15.63
C GLY A 293 -0.63 -5.11 -16.88
N ASP A 294 0.30 -4.17 -16.72
CA ASP A 294 1.28 -3.82 -17.74
C ASP A 294 2.53 -4.72 -17.58
N GLY A 295 2.58 -5.79 -18.37
CA GLY A 295 3.68 -6.77 -18.33
C GLY A 295 3.44 -7.98 -17.43
N GLY A 296 2.19 -8.25 -17.02
CA GLY A 296 1.80 -9.40 -16.20
C GLY A 296 1.76 -9.12 -14.70
N GLU A 297 1.16 -10.06 -13.98
CA GLU A 297 0.97 -9.96 -12.53
C GLU A 297 2.22 -10.45 -11.76
N PHE A 298 3.18 -9.54 -11.61
CA PHE A 298 4.41 -9.76 -10.85
C PHE A 298 4.59 -8.66 -9.79
N GLY A 299 5.22 -8.99 -8.67
CA GLY A 299 5.48 -8.04 -7.60
C GLY A 299 6.43 -6.92 -8.04
N ALA A 300 6.02 -5.66 -7.88
CA ALA A 300 6.81 -4.50 -8.31
C ALA A 300 8.21 -4.44 -7.68
N THR A 301 8.33 -4.82 -6.41
CA THR A 301 9.59 -4.81 -5.66
C THR A 301 10.38 -6.11 -5.80
N THR A 302 9.70 -7.26 -5.79
CA THR A 302 10.35 -8.58 -5.69
C THR A 302 10.42 -9.34 -7.01
N GLY A 303 9.66 -8.93 -8.03
CA GLY A 303 9.50 -9.66 -9.28
C GLY A 303 8.81 -11.04 -9.15
N ARG A 304 8.33 -11.40 -7.95
CA ARG A 304 7.68 -12.69 -7.71
C ARG A 304 6.34 -12.76 -8.45
N PRO A 305 5.97 -13.91 -9.04
CA PRO A 305 4.65 -14.08 -9.63
C PRO A 305 3.59 -13.95 -8.54
N ARG A 306 2.54 -13.17 -8.83
CA ARG A 306 1.39 -13.04 -7.93
C ARG A 306 0.53 -14.28 -7.97
N ARG A 307 -0.05 -14.64 -6.84
CA ARG A 307 -1.15 -15.59 -6.72
C ARG A 307 -2.38 -14.94 -7.36
N MET A 308 -3.14 -15.70 -8.11
CA MET A 308 -4.28 -15.20 -8.89
C MET A 308 -5.58 -15.77 -8.36
N GLY A 309 -6.65 -15.00 -8.45
CA GLY A 309 -8.00 -15.43 -8.07
C GLY A 309 -9.07 -14.65 -8.81
N TRP A 310 -10.28 -15.14 -8.83
CA TRP A 310 -11.43 -14.40 -9.34
C TRP A 310 -11.84 -13.31 -8.36
N PHE A 311 -12.64 -12.35 -8.82
CA PHE A 311 -13.12 -11.29 -7.95
C PHE A 311 -13.83 -11.89 -6.73
N ASP A 312 -13.47 -11.40 -5.54
CA ASP A 312 -13.97 -11.89 -4.27
C ASP A 312 -14.87 -10.84 -3.61
N CYS A 313 -16.19 -11.04 -3.74
CA CYS A 313 -17.18 -10.12 -3.19
C CYS A 313 -17.13 -10.08 -1.66
N VAL A 314 -16.86 -11.22 -1.00
CA VAL A 314 -16.81 -11.31 0.47
C VAL A 314 -15.63 -10.51 1.01
N ALA A 315 -14.44 -10.75 0.45
CA ALA A 315 -13.23 -10.03 0.83
C ALA A 315 -13.33 -8.54 0.50
N SER A 316 -13.85 -8.17 -0.69
CA SER A 316 -13.94 -6.77 -1.12
C SER A 316 -14.98 -5.99 -0.35
N LYS A 317 -16.15 -6.57 -0.07
CA LYS A 317 -17.18 -5.97 0.80
C LYS A 317 -16.63 -5.71 2.20
N TYR A 318 -15.95 -6.70 2.78
CA TYR A 318 -15.29 -6.55 4.07
C TYR A 318 -14.24 -5.43 4.05
N GLY A 319 -13.36 -5.45 3.05
CA GLY A 319 -12.30 -4.45 2.91
C GLY A 319 -12.87 -3.03 2.76
N CYS A 320 -13.87 -2.83 1.93
CA CYS A 320 -14.56 -1.55 1.78
C CYS A 320 -15.20 -1.08 3.10
N ARG A 321 -15.82 -1.99 3.85
CA ARG A 321 -16.40 -1.69 5.18
C ARG A 321 -15.32 -1.24 6.16
N MET A 322 -14.18 -1.94 6.22
CA MET A 322 -13.07 -1.58 7.13
C MET A 322 -12.43 -0.25 6.76
N GLN A 323 -12.36 0.08 5.48
CA GLN A 323 -11.87 1.38 5.02
C GLN A 323 -12.84 2.53 5.29
N GLY A 324 -14.13 2.26 5.49
CA GLY A 324 -15.15 3.30 5.52
C GLY A 324 -15.36 3.94 4.15
N THR A 325 -15.35 3.12 3.11
CA THR A 325 -15.36 3.52 1.69
C THR A 325 -16.57 4.39 1.35
N THR A 326 -16.31 5.51 0.70
CA THR A 326 -17.36 6.35 0.09
C THR A 326 -17.54 6.07 -1.39
N ASP A 327 -16.44 5.74 -2.08
CA ASP A 327 -16.38 5.50 -3.52
C ASP A 327 -15.39 4.38 -3.84
N VAL A 328 -15.69 3.59 -4.86
CA VAL A 328 -14.78 2.58 -5.39
C VAL A 328 -14.22 3.00 -6.73
N ALA A 329 -12.89 2.87 -6.88
CA ALA A 329 -12.22 2.86 -8.17
C ALA A 329 -11.95 1.39 -8.58
N PHE A 330 -12.57 0.95 -9.68
CA PHE A 330 -12.53 -0.43 -10.15
C PHE A 330 -11.53 -0.57 -11.29
N THR A 331 -10.43 -1.27 -11.04
CA THR A 331 -9.26 -1.26 -11.94
C THR A 331 -9.10 -2.54 -12.76
N VAL A 332 -8.32 -2.48 -13.83
CA VAL A 332 -7.89 -3.58 -14.72
C VAL A 332 -9.04 -4.38 -15.34
N LEU A 333 -10.13 -3.72 -15.65
CA LEU A 333 -11.32 -4.34 -16.23
C LEU A 333 -11.06 -4.89 -17.65
N ASP A 334 -10.18 -4.24 -18.42
CA ASP A 334 -9.75 -4.63 -19.77
C ASP A 334 -9.18 -6.05 -19.85
N VAL A 335 -8.57 -6.53 -18.76
CA VAL A 335 -7.95 -7.84 -18.69
C VAL A 335 -8.96 -8.98 -18.86
N LEU A 336 -10.20 -8.80 -18.45
CA LEU A 336 -11.23 -9.85 -18.47
C LEU A 336 -11.90 -10.05 -19.86
N GLY A 337 -11.59 -9.20 -20.83
CA GLY A 337 -12.22 -9.20 -22.16
C GLY A 337 -12.00 -10.48 -22.99
N TYR A 338 -11.16 -11.42 -22.59
CA TYR A 338 -10.93 -12.70 -23.27
C TYR A 338 -11.90 -13.81 -22.85
N LEU A 339 -12.61 -13.64 -21.73
CA LEU A 339 -13.45 -14.67 -21.13
C LEU A 339 -14.84 -14.75 -21.78
N ASP A 340 -15.38 -15.96 -21.92
CA ASP A 340 -16.77 -16.20 -22.27
C ASP A 340 -17.70 -16.04 -21.07
N GLU A 341 -17.25 -16.55 -19.92
CA GLU A 341 -17.90 -16.41 -18.62
C GLU A 341 -16.86 -15.96 -17.59
N ILE A 342 -17.25 -15.06 -16.70
CA ILE A 342 -16.41 -14.53 -15.62
C ILE A 342 -16.90 -15.10 -14.29
N PRO A 343 -16.12 -15.98 -13.63
CA PRO A 343 -16.45 -16.43 -12.29
C PRO A 343 -16.29 -15.29 -11.27
N VAL A 344 -17.20 -15.25 -10.30
CA VAL A 344 -17.17 -14.28 -9.18
C VAL A 344 -17.44 -15.02 -7.89
N CYS A 345 -16.59 -14.90 -6.91
CA CYS A 345 -16.78 -15.48 -5.58
C CYS A 345 -17.78 -14.66 -4.79
N ILE A 346 -18.94 -15.25 -4.48
CA ILE A 346 -20.07 -14.59 -3.81
C ILE A 346 -20.29 -15.07 -2.38
N GLY A 347 -19.54 -16.05 -1.93
CA GLY A 347 -19.67 -16.62 -0.59
C GLY A 347 -18.54 -17.59 -0.28
N TYR A 348 -18.43 -17.96 0.98
CA TYR A 348 -17.50 -18.97 1.47
C TYR A 348 -18.26 -20.12 2.13
N GLU A 349 -18.01 -21.35 1.72
CA GLU A 349 -18.48 -22.54 2.42
C GLU A 349 -17.47 -22.92 3.51
N ILE A 350 -17.93 -22.98 4.75
CA ILE A 350 -17.12 -23.33 5.93
C ILE A 350 -17.93 -24.33 6.75
N ASP A 351 -17.38 -25.52 6.99
CA ASP A 351 -18.00 -26.60 7.77
C ASP A 351 -19.44 -26.94 7.28
N GLY A 352 -19.71 -26.80 5.96
CA GLY A 352 -20.99 -27.10 5.32
C GLY A 352 -21.99 -25.94 5.30
N GLU A 353 -21.65 -24.80 5.86
CA GLU A 353 -22.48 -23.59 5.84
C GLU A 353 -21.88 -22.53 4.91
N VAL A 354 -22.72 -21.81 4.16
CA VAL A 354 -22.31 -20.72 3.29
C VAL A 354 -22.47 -19.38 4.01
N THR A 355 -21.39 -18.63 4.10
CA THR A 355 -21.38 -17.25 4.62
C THR A 355 -21.04 -16.25 3.53
N ARG A 356 -21.57 -15.03 3.64
CA ARG A 356 -21.19 -13.84 2.86
C ARG A 356 -20.44 -12.83 3.72
N ASP A 357 -20.17 -13.15 4.97
CA ASP A 357 -19.38 -12.34 5.89
C ASP A 357 -17.95 -12.87 5.94
N PHE A 358 -16.98 -11.97 5.96
CA PHE A 358 -15.56 -12.30 6.01
C PHE A 358 -15.17 -12.82 7.40
N PRO A 359 -14.72 -14.08 7.52
CA PRO A 359 -14.43 -14.69 8.82
C PRO A 359 -12.99 -14.42 9.28
N THR A 360 -12.65 -14.90 10.47
CA THR A 360 -11.28 -14.88 11.00
C THR A 360 -10.36 -15.83 10.21
N THR A 361 -9.04 -15.60 10.26
CA THR A 361 -8.04 -16.36 9.49
C THR A 361 -8.16 -17.88 9.69
N ALA A 362 -8.38 -18.35 10.92
CA ALA A 362 -8.53 -19.79 11.20
C ALA A 362 -9.71 -20.44 10.47
N LYS A 363 -10.77 -19.67 10.21
CA LYS A 363 -11.91 -20.12 9.40
C LYS A 363 -11.63 -19.98 7.90
N LEU A 364 -10.92 -18.91 7.49
CA LEU A 364 -10.53 -18.72 6.09
C LEU A 364 -9.67 -19.87 5.55
N GLU A 365 -8.81 -20.46 6.36
CA GLU A 365 -7.98 -21.61 5.97
C GLU A 365 -8.79 -22.86 5.63
N LYS A 366 -10.02 -22.96 6.11
CA LYS A 366 -10.95 -24.05 5.83
C LYS A 366 -11.99 -23.72 4.77
N ALA A 367 -12.08 -22.44 4.40
CA ALA A 367 -13.11 -21.93 3.52
C ALA A 367 -12.92 -22.42 2.09
N LYS A 368 -14.03 -22.71 1.43
CA LYS A 368 -14.08 -22.98 -0.01
C LYS A 368 -14.87 -21.88 -0.69
N PRO A 369 -14.45 -21.42 -1.88
CA PRO A 369 -15.16 -20.37 -2.59
C PRO A 369 -16.47 -20.91 -3.17
N VAL A 370 -17.52 -20.10 -3.08
CA VAL A 370 -18.80 -20.31 -3.79
C VAL A 370 -18.85 -19.33 -4.94
N PHE A 371 -18.75 -19.84 -6.17
CA PHE A 371 -18.72 -19.02 -7.37
C PHE A 371 -20.10 -18.93 -8.03
N THR A 372 -20.38 -17.74 -8.59
CA THR A 372 -21.35 -17.56 -9.68
C THR A 372 -20.61 -17.21 -10.95
N LYS A 373 -21.26 -17.30 -12.11
CA LYS A 373 -20.68 -16.95 -13.40
C LYS A 373 -21.50 -15.86 -14.05
N LEU A 374 -20.83 -14.84 -14.57
CA LEU A 374 -21.44 -13.77 -15.34
C LEU A 374 -20.99 -13.86 -16.79
N PRO A 375 -21.82 -13.47 -17.79
CA PRO A 375 -21.40 -13.45 -19.17
C PRO A 375 -20.23 -12.50 -19.40
N GLY A 376 -19.20 -12.93 -20.10
CA GLY A 376 -18.11 -12.10 -20.56
C GLY A 376 -18.54 -11.19 -21.72
N TRP A 377 -17.70 -10.23 -22.06
CA TRP A 377 -18.00 -9.29 -23.15
C TRP A 377 -17.20 -9.54 -24.43
N LYS A 378 -16.15 -10.34 -24.40
CA LYS A 378 -15.35 -10.78 -25.58
C LYS A 378 -14.94 -9.66 -26.52
N THR A 379 -14.66 -8.48 -25.97
CA THR A 379 -14.35 -7.27 -26.73
C THR A 379 -13.25 -6.52 -26.01
N ASP A 380 -12.31 -5.95 -26.78
CA ASP A 380 -11.35 -4.99 -26.24
C ASP A 380 -12.09 -3.71 -25.87
N ILE A 381 -11.95 -3.29 -24.61
CA ILE A 381 -12.61 -2.09 -24.07
C ILE A 381 -11.62 -0.92 -23.87
N ARG A 382 -10.35 -1.10 -24.21
CA ARG A 382 -9.35 -0.05 -24.14
C ARG A 382 -9.72 1.11 -25.04
N GLY A 383 -9.46 2.32 -24.58
CA GLY A 383 -9.77 3.54 -25.35
C GLY A 383 -11.24 3.97 -25.31
N ILE A 384 -12.16 3.20 -24.71
CA ILE A 384 -13.52 3.66 -24.44
C ILE A 384 -13.46 4.71 -23.33
N LYS A 385 -14.11 5.87 -23.55
CA LYS A 385 -14.03 7.02 -22.64
C LYS A 385 -15.32 7.26 -21.84
N ASN A 386 -16.45 6.73 -22.31
CA ASN A 386 -17.74 6.92 -21.63
C ASN A 386 -18.26 5.58 -21.09
N TYR A 387 -18.83 5.59 -19.90
CA TYR A 387 -19.41 4.41 -19.28
C TYR A 387 -20.53 3.78 -20.13
N ALA A 388 -21.35 4.59 -20.76
CA ALA A 388 -22.46 4.13 -21.61
C ALA A 388 -22.00 3.35 -22.85
N ASP A 389 -20.78 3.61 -23.34
CA ASP A 389 -20.20 2.97 -24.52
C ASP A 389 -19.55 1.61 -24.21
N LEU A 390 -19.38 1.25 -22.94
CA LEU A 390 -18.93 -0.07 -22.55
C LEU A 390 -19.92 -1.16 -22.98
N PRO A 391 -19.45 -2.36 -23.38
CA PRO A 391 -20.33 -3.48 -23.68
C PRO A 391 -21.33 -3.75 -22.56
N GLU A 392 -22.54 -4.17 -22.92
CA GLU A 392 -23.62 -4.40 -21.94
C GLU A 392 -23.21 -5.38 -20.82
N ASN A 393 -22.55 -6.50 -21.18
CA ASN A 393 -22.10 -7.47 -20.20
C ASN A 393 -21.00 -6.89 -19.28
N CYS A 394 -20.16 -6.01 -19.79
CA CYS A 394 -19.16 -5.31 -18.99
C CYS A 394 -19.82 -4.40 -17.94
N ARG A 395 -20.83 -3.62 -18.34
CA ARG A 395 -21.62 -2.80 -17.41
C ARG A 395 -22.36 -3.64 -16.38
N LYS A 396 -22.99 -4.75 -16.81
CA LYS A 396 -23.65 -5.70 -15.89
C LYS A 396 -22.69 -6.31 -14.87
N TYR A 397 -21.44 -6.59 -15.27
CA TYR A 397 -20.40 -7.04 -14.35
C TYR A 397 -20.08 -5.99 -13.29
N ILE A 398 -19.88 -4.74 -13.69
CA ILE A 398 -19.62 -3.62 -12.78
C ILE A 398 -20.80 -3.42 -11.81
N GLU A 399 -22.03 -3.40 -12.33
CA GLU A 399 -23.26 -3.22 -11.54
C GLU A 399 -23.49 -4.39 -10.56
N PHE A 400 -23.17 -5.59 -10.98
CA PHE A 400 -23.23 -6.76 -10.10
C PHE A 400 -22.24 -6.64 -8.94
N VAL A 401 -20.98 -6.30 -9.23
CA VAL A 401 -19.96 -6.10 -8.19
C VAL A 401 -20.36 -4.97 -7.24
N GLU A 402 -20.79 -3.82 -7.78
CA GLU A 402 -21.26 -2.66 -7.00
C GLU A 402 -22.36 -3.06 -6.01
N LYS A 403 -23.32 -3.86 -6.48
CA LYS A 403 -24.41 -4.37 -5.65
C LYS A 403 -23.91 -5.33 -4.55
N GLU A 404 -23.01 -6.24 -4.90
CA GLU A 404 -22.51 -7.24 -3.93
C GLU A 404 -21.62 -6.62 -2.85
N ILE A 405 -20.80 -5.61 -3.20
CA ILE A 405 -19.95 -4.93 -2.21
C ILE A 405 -20.67 -3.80 -1.46
N GLU A 406 -21.87 -3.42 -1.89
CA GLU A 406 -22.74 -2.40 -1.26
C GLU A 406 -22.10 -0.99 -1.20
N VAL A 407 -21.23 -0.66 -2.14
CA VAL A 407 -20.56 0.65 -2.25
C VAL A 407 -20.55 1.10 -3.71
N PRO A 408 -20.81 2.39 -4.01
CA PRO A 408 -20.84 2.87 -5.39
C PRO A 408 -19.46 2.77 -6.06
N ILE A 409 -19.44 2.23 -7.28
CA ILE A 409 -18.28 2.28 -8.17
C ILE A 409 -18.41 3.55 -9.00
N THR A 410 -17.57 4.54 -8.75
CA THR A 410 -17.62 5.85 -9.41
C THR A 410 -16.53 6.04 -10.46
N MET A 411 -15.53 5.19 -10.46
CA MET A 411 -14.40 5.20 -11.39
C MET A 411 -14.14 3.79 -11.91
N VAL A 412 -13.92 3.66 -13.22
CA VAL A 412 -13.60 2.39 -13.87
C VAL A 412 -12.34 2.58 -14.72
N SER A 413 -11.36 1.72 -14.54
CA SER A 413 -10.14 1.73 -15.33
C SER A 413 -10.13 0.58 -16.34
N ASN A 414 -10.01 0.92 -17.61
CA ASN A 414 -10.06 0.01 -18.76
C ASN A 414 -8.77 -0.06 -19.58
N GLY A 415 -7.65 0.33 -18.99
CA GLY A 415 -6.32 0.28 -19.60
C GLY A 415 -5.24 0.80 -18.67
N PRO A 416 -3.96 0.84 -19.06
CA PRO A 416 -2.83 1.20 -18.19
C PRO A 416 -2.62 2.71 -18.01
N GLY A 417 -3.03 3.55 -18.97
CA GLY A 417 -2.81 5.00 -18.96
C GLY A 417 -3.75 5.77 -18.01
N LEU A 418 -3.39 7.01 -17.67
CA LEU A 418 -4.26 7.90 -16.87
C LEU A 418 -5.56 8.19 -17.60
N ASP A 419 -5.50 8.37 -18.92
CA ASP A 419 -6.65 8.58 -19.78
C ASP A 419 -7.60 7.37 -19.89
N ASP A 420 -7.22 6.22 -19.35
CA ASP A 420 -8.01 5.00 -19.34
C ASP A 420 -8.83 4.87 -18.04
N ILE A 421 -9.23 6.01 -17.46
CA ILE A 421 -10.15 6.06 -16.33
C ILE A 421 -11.45 6.70 -16.79
N ILE A 422 -12.54 5.96 -16.65
CA ILE A 422 -13.90 6.40 -16.95
C ILE A 422 -14.58 6.80 -15.63
N LEU A 423 -15.14 7.99 -15.58
CA LEU A 423 -16.02 8.40 -14.49
C LEU A 423 -17.44 7.88 -14.78
N LYS A 424 -18.05 7.22 -13.78
CA LYS A 424 -19.40 6.66 -13.87
C LYS A 424 -20.45 7.60 -13.29
#